data_36f9118fd28ec0ff88e4cd9dbc924a75
#
_entry.id   36f9118fd28ec0ff88e4cd9dbc924a75
#
_cell.length_a   1.000
_cell.length_b   1.000
_cell.length_c   1.000
_cell.angle_alpha   90.00
_cell.angle_beta   90.00
_cell.angle_gamma   90.00
#
_symmetry.space_group_name_H-M   'P 1'
#
loop_
_entity.id
_entity.type
_entity.pdbx_description
1 polymer ?
#
loop_
_entity_poly.entity_id
_entity_poly.type
_entity_poly.pdbx_seq_one_letter_code
_entity_poly.pdbx_strand_id
1 'polypeptide(L)'
;MIAYHLNINKGDLFDGKYRVIEQIGGGSYGDVYKVTNFHGEIYALKILRLWEIMSDLHEGLVKRFEQEYKVMKISSEYLVHSLDFGTVQGNPYILMEFCPKGDLSKFISQDSSKIAQYAYDILQGLYALHREGKVHRDLKPENVLLRQNGKAALTDFGVVGEMEKAKRMSEVGWWKHKPKQAFGTPLYMSPEIYYKNGGGITYLPTVDIWSFGVMMYEVLTAGSFPFGNIESVEDFPQYMERAKSGKWNREALAQTSQGDFWLPIITRCLAPNQKERYQSTLDILQDLKPLIGSVEPILVKERQSRKLSIYSLVISQGENLGKRYELGMLLDGRRRMLHVGREKDNDIVLPAVNNSYVSRYHFTLERSADGLSWMIRDGQWQKSERRWVTSTNGTYLNATSVSSQGIKVFTGDIITVGEFKLKVE
;
A
#
# COMPACT_ATOMS: atom_id res chain seq x y z
N MET A 1 -22.43 -0.98 -20.60
CA MET A 1 -21.56 -1.55 -21.67
C MET A 1 -21.95 -3.00 -21.85
N ILE A 2 -22.19 -3.46 -23.09
CA ILE A 2 -22.51 -4.88 -23.34
C ILE A 2 -21.19 -5.63 -23.48
N ALA A 3 -20.98 -6.63 -22.63
CA ALA A 3 -19.83 -7.50 -22.69
C ALA A 3 -20.26 -8.84 -23.31
N TYR A 4 -19.50 -9.30 -24.32
CA TYR A 4 -19.77 -10.57 -24.99
C TYR A 4 -18.83 -11.65 -24.47
N HIS A 5 -19.31 -12.89 -24.50
CA HIS A 5 -18.50 -14.05 -24.12
C HIS A 5 -17.25 -14.16 -24.99
N LEU A 6 -16.09 -14.31 -24.36
CA LEU A 6 -14.82 -14.55 -25.02
C LEU A 6 -14.36 -15.98 -24.75
N ASN A 7 -14.22 -16.75 -25.82
CA ASN A 7 -13.58 -18.06 -25.75
C ASN A 7 -12.11 -17.89 -26.16
N ILE A 8 -11.21 -17.98 -25.19
CA ILE A 8 -9.77 -17.72 -25.38
C ILE A 8 -9.03 -19.04 -25.27
N ASN A 9 -8.53 -19.53 -26.41
CA ASN A 9 -7.81 -20.79 -26.51
C ASN A 9 -6.34 -20.58 -26.84
N LYS A 10 -5.52 -21.60 -26.54
CA LYS A 10 -4.13 -21.63 -26.96
C LYS A 10 -4.02 -21.48 -28.50
N GLY A 11 -3.18 -20.57 -28.90
CA GLY A 11 -2.93 -20.26 -30.33
C GLY A 11 -3.79 -19.12 -30.88
N ASP A 12 -4.86 -18.72 -30.19
CA ASP A 12 -5.72 -17.61 -30.64
C ASP A 12 -4.94 -16.29 -30.66
N LEU A 13 -5.34 -15.41 -31.58
CA LEU A 13 -4.80 -14.04 -31.64
C LEU A 13 -5.74 -13.09 -30.91
N PHE A 14 -5.35 -12.70 -29.69
CA PHE A 14 -6.10 -11.77 -28.85
C PHE A 14 -5.87 -10.33 -29.31
N ASP A 15 -6.95 -9.55 -29.46
CA ASP A 15 -6.94 -8.14 -29.91
C ASP A 15 -6.14 -7.91 -31.21
N GLY A 16 -6.01 -8.94 -32.07
CA GLY A 16 -5.21 -8.86 -33.27
C GLY A 16 -3.70 -8.66 -33.08
N LYS A 17 -3.20 -8.72 -31.82
CA LYS A 17 -1.83 -8.36 -31.43
C LYS A 17 -1.08 -9.44 -30.69
N TYR A 18 -1.77 -10.21 -29.85
CA TYR A 18 -1.13 -11.10 -28.87
C TYR A 18 -1.56 -12.54 -29.08
N ARG A 19 -0.63 -13.43 -29.36
CA ARG A 19 -0.92 -14.86 -29.50
C ARG A 19 -0.93 -15.52 -28.12
N VAL A 20 -2.02 -16.18 -27.79
CA VAL A 20 -2.21 -16.88 -26.53
C VAL A 20 -1.34 -18.14 -26.48
N ILE A 21 -0.51 -18.27 -25.45
CA ILE A 21 0.33 -19.46 -25.23
C ILE A 21 -0.39 -20.44 -24.29
N GLU A 22 -0.84 -19.96 -23.14
CA GLU A 22 -1.52 -20.77 -22.11
C GLU A 22 -2.21 -19.86 -21.09
N GLN A 23 -3.20 -20.39 -20.40
CA GLN A 23 -3.75 -19.77 -19.20
C GLN A 23 -2.82 -20.06 -18.01
N ILE A 24 -2.41 -19.02 -17.28
CA ILE A 24 -1.47 -19.12 -16.16
C ILE A 24 -2.08 -18.79 -14.81
N GLY A 25 -3.30 -18.27 -14.79
CA GLY A 25 -4.05 -17.96 -13.58
C GLY A 25 -5.50 -17.65 -13.87
N GLY A 26 -6.29 -17.63 -12.81
CA GLY A 26 -7.70 -17.28 -12.89
C GLY A 26 -8.26 -17.01 -11.51
N GLY A 27 -9.26 -16.15 -11.42
CA GLY A 27 -9.93 -15.77 -10.20
C GLY A 27 -11.42 -15.55 -10.39
N SER A 28 -12.10 -15.03 -9.38
CA SER A 28 -13.56 -14.83 -9.38
C SER A 28 -14.05 -13.91 -10.50
N TYR A 29 -13.21 -12.99 -10.99
CA TYR A 29 -13.64 -11.96 -11.93
C TYR A 29 -12.81 -11.90 -13.20
N GLY A 30 -11.73 -12.67 -13.32
CA GLY A 30 -10.87 -12.59 -14.49
C GLY A 30 -9.88 -13.73 -14.60
N ASP A 31 -9.30 -13.84 -15.77
CA ASP A 31 -8.28 -14.81 -16.12
C ASP A 31 -6.97 -14.12 -16.48
N VAL A 32 -5.86 -14.83 -16.30
CA VAL A 32 -4.53 -14.39 -16.69
C VAL A 32 -3.94 -15.38 -17.69
N TYR A 33 -3.52 -14.87 -18.83
CA TYR A 33 -2.91 -15.65 -19.91
C TYR A 33 -1.47 -15.22 -20.11
N LYS A 34 -0.62 -16.19 -20.39
CA LYS A 34 0.69 -15.96 -20.98
C LYS A 34 0.52 -15.77 -22.48
N VAL A 35 1.02 -14.67 -23.01
CA VAL A 35 0.87 -14.31 -24.41
C VAL A 35 2.21 -13.89 -25.02
N THR A 36 2.31 -13.91 -26.36
CA THR A 36 3.47 -13.37 -27.07
C THR A 36 3.02 -12.40 -28.16
N ASN A 37 3.82 -11.36 -28.41
CA ASN A 37 3.62 -10.48 -29.55
C ASN A 37 4.28 -11.07 -30.82
N PHE A 38 4.21 -10.34 -31.93
CA PHE A 38 4.82 -10.76 -33.22
C PHE A 38 6.36 -10.74 -33.21
N HIS A 39 6.98 -10.12 -32.23
CA HIS A 39 8.45 -10.10 -32.02
C HIS A 39 8.93 -11.24 -31.11
N GLY A 40 8.03 -12.10 -30.62
CA GLY A 40 8.37 -13.21 -29.73
C GLY A 40 8.54 -12.79 -28.27
N GLU A 41 8.24 -11.55 -27.91
CA GLU A 41 8.30 -11.09 -26.53
C GLU A 41 7.11 -11.64 -25.73
N ILE A 42 7.38 -12.07 -24.50
CA ILE A 42 6.41 -12.75 -23.62
C ILE A 42 5.85 -11.77 -22.59
N TYR A 43 4.51 -11.81 -22.44
CA TYR A 43 3.74 -10.97 -21.53
C TYR A 43 2.73 -11.78 -20.73
N ALA A 44 2.21 -11.19 -19.66
CA ALA A 44 0.99 -11.63 -18.99
C ALA A 44 -0.17 -10.71 -19.41
N LEU A 45 -1.30 -11.30 -19.73
CA LEU A 45 -2.53 -10.60 -20.12
C LEU A 45 -3.63 -10.98 -19.13
N LYS A 46 -4.06 -10.02 -18.32
CA LYS A 46 -5.17 -10.16 -17.37
C LYS A 46 -6.43 -9.61 -18.02
N ILE A 47 -7.49 -10.41 -18.08
CA ILE A 47 -8.79 -10.00 -18.63
C ILE A 47 -9.88 -10.05 -17.56
N LEU A 48 -10.73 -9.04 -17.53
CA LEU A 48 -11.91 -8.99 -16.68
C LEU A 48 -13.10 -9.63 -17.41
N ARG A 49 -13.67 -10.73 -16.85
CA ARG A 49 -14.75 -11.51 -17.47
C ARG A 49 -16.12 -10.91 -17.17
N LEU A 50 -16.43 -9.75 -17.74
CA LEU A 50 -17.71 -9.09 -17.50
C LEU A 50 -18.92 -9.91 -17.99
N TRP A 51 -18.72 -10.79 -18.97
CA TRP A 51 -19.80 -11.65 -19.50
C TRP A 51 -20.35 -12.68 -18.49
N GLU A 52 -19.61 -12.97 -17.41
CA GLU A 52 -20.05 -13.88 -16.33
C GLU A 52 -20.63 -13.13 -15.13
N ILE A 53 -20.67 -11.80 -15.18
CA ILE A 53 -20.97 -10.94 -14.04
C ILE A 53 -22.25 -10.16 -14.31
N MET A 54 -23.07 -9.98 -13.29
CA MET A 54 -24.29 -9.17 -13.39
C MET A 54 -23.95 -7.73 -13.78
N SER A 55 -24.72 -7.15 -14.68
CA SER A 55 -24.45 -5.85 -15.32
C SER A 55 -24.41 -4.66 -14.35
N ASP A 56 -25.12 -4.74 -13.23
CA ASP A 56 -25.12 -3.73 -12.17
C ASP A 56 -23.77 -3.62 -11.42
N LEU A 57 -22.95 -4.68 -11.47
CA LEU A 57 -21.60 -4.70 -10.88
C LEU A 57 -20.51 -4.23 -11.84
N HIS A 58 -20.79 -4.15 -13.16
CA HIS A 58 -19.77 -3.86 -14.18
C HIS A 58 -19.05 -2.56 -13.93
N GLU A 59 -19.77 -1.44 -13.68
CA GLU A 59 -19.14 -0.13 -13.50
C GLU A 59 -18.13 -0.12 -12.35
N GLY A 60 -18.50 -0.74 -11.22
CA GLY A 60 -17.64 -0.83 -10.05
C GLY A 60 -16.38 -1.67 -10.29
N LEU A 61 -16.51 -2.78 -11.04
CA LEU A 61 -15.40 -3.66 -11.38
C LEU A 61 -14.46 -3.03 -12.40
N VAL A 62 -15.00 -2.39 -13.44
CA VAL A 62 -14.21 -1.66 -14.44
C VAL A 62 -13.40 -0.56 -13.78
N LYS A 63 -14.02 0.25 -12.90
CA LYS A 63 -13.29 1.29 -12.14
C LYS A 63 -12.13 0.73 -11.31
N ARG A 64 -12.32 -0.42 -10.66
CA ARG A 64 -11.24 -1.09 -9.90
C ARG A 64 -10.12 -1.57 -10.82
N PHE A 65 -10.47 -2.15 -11.95
CA PHE A 65 -9.53 -2.64 -12.95
C PHE A 65 -8.70 -1.50 -13.58
N GLU A 66 -9.34 -0.36 -13.87
CA GLU A 66 -8.64 0.86 -14.27
C GLU A 66 -7.71 1.43 -13.19
N GLN A 67 -8.13 1.35 -11.92
CA GLN A 67 -7.26 1.76 -10.80
C GLN A 67 -6.05 0.83 -10.67
N GLU A 68 -6.22 -0.47 -10.84
CA GLU A 68 -5.13 -1.44 -10.89
C GLU A 68 -4.12 -1.05 -11.98
N TYR A 69 -4.59 -0.80 -13.20
CA TYR A 69 -3.73 -0.33 -14.29
C TYR A 69 -2.96 0.96 -13.94
N LYS A 70 -3.63 1.95 -13.33
CA LYS A 70 -2.99 3.23 -12.91
C LYS A 70 -1.90 3.00 -11.87
N VAL A 71 -2.12 2.09 -10.93
CA VAL A 71 -1.12 1.73 -9.90
C VAL A 71 0.09 1.09 -10.54
N MET A 72 -0.11 0.20 -11.52
CA MET A 72 0.97 -0.46 -12.26
C MET A 72 1.82 0.50 -13.14
N LYS A 73 1.43 1.78 -13.25
CA LYS A 73 2.23 2.85 -13.89
C LYS A 73 3.16 3.57 -12.90
N ILE A 74 3.08 3.27 -11.60
CA ILE A 74 4.03 3.82 -10.62
C ILE A 74 5.42 3.29 -10.96
N SER A 75 6.37 4.21 -11.16
CA SER A 75 7.75 3.85 -11.50
C SER A 75 8.46 3.24 -10.29
N SER A 76 8.56 1.93 -10.25
CA SER A 76 9.30 1.17 -9.23
C SER A 76 9.65 -0.22 -9.74
N GLU A 77 10.91 -0.62 -9.65
CA GLU A 77 11.34 -1.98 -9.99
C GLU A 77 10.77 -3.07 -9.06
N TYR A 78 10.07 -2.69 -8.00
CA TYR A 78 9.45 -3.61 -7.03
C TYR A 78 7.92 -3.74 -7.20
N LEU A 79 7.38 -3.16 -8.27
CA LEU A 79 5.98 -3.32 -8.68
C LEU A 79 5.95 -3.96 -10.06
N VAL A 80 4.96 -4.81 -10.32
CA VAL A 80 4.71 -5.34 -11.67
C VAL A 80 4.22 -4.21 -12.57
N HIS A 81 4.86 -4.04 -13.73
CA HIS A 81 4.56 -2.96 -14.66
C HIS A 81 3.48 -3.33 -15.66
N SER A 82 2.49 -2.46 -15.86
CA SER A 82 1.57 -2.53 -16.97
C SER A 82 2.18 -1.91 -18.22
N LEU A 83 1.93 -2.54 -19.36
CA LEU A 83 2.42 -2.14 -20.68
C LEU A 83 1.30 -1.53 -21.53
N ASP A 84 0.12 -2.17 -21.53
CA ASP A 84 -1.04 -1.74 -22.31
C ASP A 84 -2.35 -1.97 -21.54
N PHE A 85 -3.39 -1.25 -21.93
CA PHE A 85 -4.75 -1.39 -21.42
C PHE A 85 -5.72 -1.24 -22.59
N GLY A 86 -6.66 -2.16 -22.70
CA GLY A 86 -7.63 -2.13 -23.77
C GLY A 86 -8.94 -2.80 -23.41
N THR A 87 -9.79 -2.94 -24.42
CA THR A 87 -11.10 -3.61 -24.30
C THR A 87 -11.35 -4.46 -25.53
N VAL A 88 -11.67 -5.74 -25.33
CA VAL A 88 -12.05 -6.66 -26.39
C VAL A 88 -13.46 -7.17 -26.12
N GLN A 89 -14.37 -6.97 -27.10
CA GLN A 89 -15.79 -7.34 -27.00
C GLN A 89 -16.46 -6.88 -25.69
N GLY A 90 -16.14 -5.65 -25.25
CA GLY A 90 -16.67 -5.06 -24.01
C GLY A 90 -15.98 -5.50 -22.73
N ASN A 91 -14.98 -6.38 -22.79
CA ASN A 91 -14.22 -6.86 -21.64
C ASN A 91 -12.86 -6.17 -21.54
N PRO A 92 -12.55 -5.46 -20.46
CA PRO A 92 -11.27 -4.80 -20.27
C PRO A 92 -10.13 -5.80 -20.06
N TYR A 93 -8.94 -5.46 -20.56
CA TYR A 93 -7.72 -6.21 -20.31
C TYR A 93 -6.55 -5.31 -19.91
N ILE A 94 -5.61 -5.87 -19.16
CA ILE A 94 -4.30 -5.27 -18.85
C ILE A 94 -3.22 -6.18 -19.39
N LEU A 95 -2.33 -5.63 -20.22
CA LEU A 95 -1.08 -6.29 -20.60
C LEU A 95 0.01 -5.84 -19.62
N MET A 96 0.77 -6.79 -19.08
CA MET A 96 1.80 -6.53 -18.08
C MET A 96 3.03 -7.42 -18.31
N GLU A 97 4.14 -7.07 -17.68
CA GLU A 97 5.34 -7.91 -17.71
C GLU A 97 5.03 -9.33 -17.21
N PHE A 98 5.70 -10.30 -17.82
CA PHE A 98 5.60 -11.70 -17.41
C PHE A 98 6.71 -12.05 -16.42
N CYS A 99 6.34 -12.59 -15.26
CA CYS A 99 7.26 -13.04 -14.22
C CYS A 99 7.41 -14.56 -14.29
N PRO A 100 8.47 -15.10 -14.90
CA PRO A 100 8.53 -16.51 -15.30
C PRO A 100 8.71 -17.48 -14.13
N LYS A 101 9.15 -17.03 -12.96
CA LYS A 101 9.31 -17.89 -11.77
C LYS A 101 8.00 -18.08 -11.01
N GLY A 102 6.92 -17.37 -11.38
CA GLY A 102 5.64 -17.44 -10.70
C GLY A 102 5.63 -16.62 -9.41
N ASP A 103 4.79 -17.00 -8.47
CA ASP A 103 4.56 -16.31 -7.21
C ASP A 103 5.35 -16.90 -6.04
N LEU A 104 5.46 -16.13 -4.94
CA LEU A 104 6.24 -16.48 -3.77
C LEU A 104 5.66 -17.70 -3.00
N SER A 105 4.37 -18.03 -3.16
CA SER A 105 3.75 -19.17 -2.47
C SER A 105 4.43 -20.49 -2.81
N LYS A 106 5.00 -20.60 -4.01
CA LYS A 106 5.76 -21.78 -4.48
C LYS A 106 7.13 -21.95 -3.82
N PHE A 107 7.58 -20.95 -3.05
CA PHE A 107 8.90 -20.87 -2.46
C PHE A 107 8.89 -20.82 -0.93
N ILE A 108 7.73 -20.99 -0.30
CA ILE A 108 7.54 -20.89 1.16
C ILE A 108 8.42 -21.90 1.95
N SER A 109 8.79 -23.02 1.37
CA SER A 109 9.63 -24.05 2.03
C SER A 109 11.10 -24.05 1.60
N GLN A 110 11.53 -23.03 0.84
CA GLN A 110 12.85 -22.98 0.24
C GLN A 110 13.82 -22.07 1.00
N ASP A 111 15.08 -22.13 0.60
CA ASP A 111 16.29 -21.48 1.09
C ASP A 111 16.09 -20.15 1.86
N SER A 112 16.34 -20.23 3.18
CA SER A 112 16.27 -19.08 4.09
C SER A 112 17.17 -17.89 3.69
N SER A 113 18.22 -18.12 2.88
CA SER A 113 19.13 -17.06 2.43
C SER A 113 18.47 -16.01 1.54
N LYS A 114 17.38 -16.38 0.86
CA LYS A 114 16.64 -15.48 -0.05
C LYS A 114 15.50 -14.73 0.64
N ILE A 115 15.06 -15.20 1.80
CA ILE A 115 13.90 -14.63 2.50
C ILE A 115 14.13 -13.14 2.81
N ALA A 116 15.33 -12.78 3.28
CA ALA A 116 15.67 -11.39 3.57
C ALA A 116 15.64 -10.50 2.32
N GLN A 117 16.08 -11.03 1.16
CA GLN A 117 16.00 -10.31 -0.11
C GLN A 117 14.55 -10.13 -0.58
N TYR A 118 13.72 -11.16 -0.46
CA TYR A 118 12.29 -11.03 -0.78
C TYR A 118 11.60 -10.02 0.12
N ALA A 119 11.88 -10.08 1.43
CA ALA A 119 11.36 -9.09 2.38
C ALA A 119 11.76 -7.66 2.01
N TYR A 120 13.02 -7.46 1.63
CA TYR A 120 13.52 -6.18 1.14
C TYR A 120 12.74 -5.70 -0.09
N ASP A 121 12.63 -6.54 -1.13
CA ASP A 121 11.94 -6.19 -2.38
C ASP A 121 10.46 -5.85 -2.13
N ILE A 122 9.77 -6.64 -1.30
CA ILE A 122 8.38 -6.41 -0.89
C ILE A 122 8.21 -5.07 -0.17
N LEU A 123 9.08 -4.78 0.80
CA LEU A 123 9.04 -3.52 1.56
C LEU A 123 9.31 -2.31 0.67
N GLN A 124 10.19 -2.42 -0.32
CA GLN A 124 10.43 -1.38 -1.31
C GLN A 124 9.21 -1.17 -2.23
N GLY A 125 8.53 -2.25 -2.64
CA GLY A 125 7.28 -2.18 -3.40
C GLY A 125 6.16 -1.50 -2.61
N LEU A 126 5.97 -1.89 -1.34
CA LEU A 126 5.02 -1.23 -0.44
C LEU A 126 5.38 0.24 -0.23
N TYR A 127 6.68 0.54 -0.06
CA TYR A 127 7.12 1.92 0.06
C TYR A 127 6.74 2.76 -1.17
N ALA A 128 6.93 2.22 -2.38
CA ALA A 128 6.55 2.90 -3.61
C ALA A 128 5.04 3.21 -3.67
N LEU A 129 4.19 2.27 -3.22
CA LEU A 129 2.75 2.49 -3.10
C LEU A 129 2.41 3.54 -2.03
N HIS A 130 2.99 3.40 -0.84
CA HIS A 130 2.71 4.28 0.30
C HIS A 130 3.11 5.74 0.00
N ARG A 131 4.21 5.94 -0.73
CA ARG A 131 4.63 7.28 -1.21
C ARG A 131 3.56 7.98 -2.05
N GLU A 132 2.86 7.22 -2.90
CA GLU A 132 1.74 7.72 -3.71
C GLU A 132 0.42 7.77 -2.90
N GLY A 133 0.50 7.58 -1.58
CA GLY A 133 -0.63 7.55 -0.67
C GLY A 133 -1.60 6.41 -0.93
N LYS A 134 -1.08 5.28 -1.39
CA LYS A 134 -1.85 4.07 -1.67
C LYS A 134 -1.45 2.96 -0.72
N VAL A 135 -2.38 2.08 -0.39
CA VAL A 135 -2.16 0.86 0.41
C VAL A 135 -2.59 -0.36 -0.40
N HIS A 136 -1.82 -1.45 -0.30
CA HIS A 136 -2.05 -2.67 -1.07
C HIS A 136 -3.31 -3.42 -0.63
N ARG A 137 -3.47 -3.66 0.66
CA ARG A 137 -4.60 -4.30 1.36
C ARG A 137 -4.83 -5.79 1.06
N ASP A 138 -4.15 -6.36 0.09
CA ASP A 138 -4.22 -7.80 -0.23
C ASP A 138 -2.81 -8.38 -0.38
N LEU A 139 -1.90 -8.01 0.53
CA LEU A 139 -0.54 -8.54 0.54
C LEU A 139 -0.54 -9.99 1.04
N LYS A 140 -0.06 -10.90 0.18
CA LYS A 140 0.09 -12.35 0.41
C LYS A 140 1.09 -12.92 -0.57
N PRO A 141 1.61 -14.15 -0.35
CA PRO A 141 2.63 -14.75 -1.23
C PRO A 141 2.22 -14.82 -2.71
N GLU A 142 0.94 -15.08 -3.00
CA GLU A 142 0.42 -15.17 -4.38
C GLU A 142 0.49 -13.83 -5.13
N ASN A 143 0.51 -12.71 -4.40
CA ASN A 143 0.58 -11.36 -4.95
C ASN A 143 2.02 -10.79 -4.98
N VAL A 144 3.02 -11.67 -4.80
CA VAL A 144 4.44 -11.37 -4.91
C VAL A 144 5.03 -12.22 -6.03
N LEU A 145 5.25 -11.65 -7.21
CA LEU A 145 5.77 -12.36 -8.37
C LEU A 145 7.31 -12.28 -8.43
N LEU A 146 7.92 -13.36 -8.90
CA LEU A 146 9.37 -13.48 -9.03
C LEU A 146 9.80 -13.39 -10.49
N ARG A 147 10.61 -12.38 -10.80
CA ARG A 147 11.22 -12.19 -12.12
C ARG A 147 12.33 -13.21 -12.38
N GLN A 148 12.77 -13.31 -13.65
CA GLN A 148 13.86 -14.22 -14.05
C GLN A 148 15.14 -14.03 -13.23
N ASN A 149 15.48 -12.80 -12.88
CA ASN A 149 16.65 -12.47 -12.05
C ASN A 149 16.46 -12.78 -10.55
N GLY A 150 15.28 -13.28 -10.14
CA GLY A 150 14.94 -13.61 -8.76
C GLY A 150 14.46 -12.44 -7.91
N LYS A 151 14.38 -11.22 -8.45
CA LYS A 151 13.77 -10.08 -7.74
C LYS A 151 12.26 -10.27 -7.60
N ALA A 152 11.75 -9.91 -6.44
CA ALA A 152 10.31 -9.91 -6.18
C ALA A 152 9.66 -8.59 -6.62
N ALA A 153 8.41 -8.68 -7.07
CA ALA A 153 7.59 -7.53 -7.43
C ALA A 153 6.14 -7.75 -6.99
N LEU A 154 5.52 -6.70 -6.42
CA LEU A 154 4.13 -6.74 -6.02
C LEU A 154 3.20 -6.63 -7.21
N THR A 155 2.09 -7.37 -7.16
CA THR A 155 1.03 -7.41 -8.18
C THR A 155 -0.36 -7.43 -7.54
N ASP A 156 -1.40 -7.45 -8.37
CA ASP A 156 -2.81 -7.52 -7.98
C ASP A 156 -3.28 -6.33 -7.13
N PHE A 157 -3.27 -5.16 -7.77
CA PHE A 157 -3.68 -3.89 -7.16
C PHE A 157 -5.20 -3.63 -7.23
N GLY A 158 -6.02 -4.62 -7.56
CA GLY A 158 -7.48 -4.48 -7.70
C GLY A 158 -8.21 -4.08 -6.41
N VAL A 159 -7.55 -4.20 -5.26
CA VAL A 159 -8.06 -3.80 -3.94
C VAL A 159 -7.31 -2.58 -3.38
N VAL A 160 -6.33 -2.06 -4.13
CA VAL A 160 -5.56 -0.89 -3.69
C VAL A 160 -6.51 0.26 -3.35
N GLY A 161 -6.39 0.76 -2.14
CA GLY A 161 -7.14 1.91 -1.65
C GLY A 161 -6.26 3.13 -1.57
N GLU A 162 -6.87 4.27 -1.82
CA GLU A 162 -6.31 5.52 -1.34
C GLU A 162 -6.35 5.51 0.19
N MET A 163 -5.40 6.17 0.85
CA MET A 163 -5.36 6.31 2.31
C MET A 163 -6.59 7.07 2.85
N GLU A 164 -7.56 7.34 1.99
CA GLU A 164 -8.84 7.96 2.30
C GLU A 164 -10.00 6.97 2.18
N LYS A 165 -11.04 7.28 2.92
CA LYS A 165 -12.39 6.71 2.95
C LYS A 165 -12.66 5.65 1.88
N ALA A 166 -12.28 4.41 2.14
CA ALA A 166 -12.97 3.33 1.48
C ALA A 166 -14.40 3.31 2.04
N LYS A 167 -15.32 3.87 1.27
CA LYS A 167 -16.73 3.59 1.45
C LYS A 167 -16.89 2.07 1.42
N ARG A 168 -17.19 1.51 2.61
CA ARG A 168 -17.87 0.24 2.81
C ARG A 168 -17.37 -1.00 2.04
N MET A 169 -16.24 -1.57 2.45
CA MET A 169 -16.09 -3.01 2.36
C MET A 169 -16.84 -3.75 3.50
N SER A 170 -17.39 -3.02 4.45
CA SER A 170 -18.17 -3.55 5.57
C SER A 170 -19.63 -3.83 5.23
N GLU A 171 -20.11 -3.55 4.02
CA GLU A 171 -21.42 -4.04 3.61
C GLU A 171 -21.35 -5.54 3.38
N VAL A 172 -21.45 -6.21 4.53
CA VAL A 172 -22.13 -7.49 4.72
C VAL A 172 -22.04 -8.43 3.53
N GLY A 173 -21.19 -9.42 3.64
CA GLY A 173 -21.36 -10.63 2.86
C GLY A 173 -20.36 -10.90 1.76
N TRP A 174 -19.33 -10.09 1.57
CA TRP A 174 -18.29 -10.42 0.58
C TRP A 174 -17.67 -11.82 0.85
N TRP A 175 -17.52 -12.22 2.10
CA TRP A 175 -17.09 -13.56 2.50
C TRP A 175 -18.20 -14.60 2.58
N LYS A 176 -19.46 -14.20 2.82
CA LYS A 176 -20.60 -15.15 2.90
C LYS A 176 -20.93 -15.82 1.58
N HIS A 177 -20.47 -15.24 0.46
CA HIS A 177 -20.76 -15.73 -0.89
C HIS A 177 -19.55 -16.28 -1.64
N LYS A 178 -18.36 -16.36 -1.02
CA LYS A 178 -17.20 -16.97 -1.66
C LYS A 178 -17.19 -18.50 -1.47
N PRO A 179 -16.85 -19.27 -2.53
CA PRO A 179 -16.63 -20.72 -2.39
C PRO A 179 -15.45 -21.02 -1.45
N LYS A 180 -15.44 -22.20 -0.85
CA LYS A 180 -14.46 -22.65 0.17
C LYS A 180 -12.97 -22.44 -0.19
N GLN A 181 -12.61 -22.30 -1.47
CA GLN A 181 -11.26 -22.00 -1.96
C GLN A 181 -10.80 -20.54 -1.77
N ALA A 182 -11.67 -19.64 -1.29
CA ALA A 182 -11.37 -18.21 -1.13
C ALA A 182 -10.85 -17.82 0.26
N PHE A 183 -10.52 -18.80 1.12
CA PHE A 183 -10.14 -18.56 2.52
C PHE A 183 -8.73 -18.00 2.74
N GLY A 184 -7.86 -17.96 1.73
CA GLY A 184 -6.48 -17.49 1.90
C GLY A 184 -6.36 -16.00 2.27
N THR A 185 -7.11 -15.13 1.64
CA THR A 185 -7.00 -13.67 1.79
C THR A 185 -7.32 -13.13 3.19
N PRO A 186 -8.36 -13.59 3.92
CA PRO A 186 -8.67 -13.08 5.25
C PRO A 186 -7.59 -13.31 6.31
N LEU A 187 -6.73 -14.33 6.15
CA LEU A 187 -5.67 -14.67 7.11
C LEU A 187 -4.62 -13.56 7.27
N TYR A 188 -4.41 -12.76 6.24
CA TYR A 188 -3.46 -11.63 6.25
C TYR A 188 -4.08 -10.32 6.69
N MET A 189 -5.40 -10.29 6.93
CA MET A 189 -6.13 -9.08 7.26
C MET A 189 -5.84 -8.60 8.68
N SER A 190 -5.63 -7.30 8.83
CA SER A 190 -5.42 -6.70 10.14
C SER A 190 -6.73 -6.59 10.95
N PRO A 191 -6.68 -6.70 12.29
CA PRO A 191 -7.87 -6.72 13.14
C PRO A 191 -8.77 -5.50 12.97
N GLU A 192 -8.19 -4.33 12.77
CA GLU A 192 -8.95 -3.09 12.61
C GLU A 192 -9.79 -3.05 11.34
N ILE A 193 -9.40 -3.79 10.31
CA ILE A 193 -10.22 -3.92 9.08
C ILE A 193 -11.44 -4.81 9.37
N TYR A 194 -11.24 -5.88 10.14
CA TYR A 194 -12.29 -6.84 10.46
C TYR A 194 -13.35 -6.27 11.42
N TYR A 195 -12.91 -5.62 12.51
CA TYR A 195 -13.79 -5.20 13.61
C TYR A 195 -14.49 -3.86 13.38
N LYS A 196 -14.21 -3.13 12.32
CA LYS A 196 -14.82 -1.81 12.09
C LYS A 196 -16.23 -1.92 11.52
N ASN A 197 -17.21 -1.71 12.38
CA ASN A 197 -18.61 -1.55 12.01
C ASN A 197 -18.93 -0.10 11.64
N GLY A 198 -19.21 0.16 10.34
CA GLY A 198 -20.03 1.30 9.91
C GLY A 198 -19.42 2.71 9.84
N GLY A 199 -18.15 2.91 10.17
CA GLY A 199 -17.46 4.19 10.02
C GLY A 199 -16.49 4.19 8.83
N GLY A 200 -16.23 5.35 8.19
CA GLY A 200 -15.21 5.46 7.14
C GLY A 200 -13.85 4.97 7.67
N ILE A 201 -13.22 4.03 6.96
CA ILE A 201 -11.92 3.49 7.33
C ILE A 201 -10.86 4.32 6.64
N THR A 202 -9.96 4.95 7.41
CA THR A 202 -8.71 5.47 6.87
C THR A 202 -7.71 4.33 6.83
N TYR A 203 -7.32 3.92 5.64
CA TYR A 203 -6.29 2.90 5.48
C TYR A 203 -4.92 3.54 5.62
N LEU A 204 -4.21 3.16 6.67
CA LEU A 204 -2.83 3.58 6.92
C LEU A 204 -1.85 2.51 6.40
N PRO A 205 -0.59 2.86 6.17
CA PRO A 205 0.48 1.90 5.84
C PRO A 205 0.55 0.71 6.80
N THR A 206 0.12 0.90 8.04
CA THR A 206 0.12 -0.10 9.11
C THR A 206 -0.74 -1.33 8.82
N VAL A 207 -1.70 -1.25 7.87
CA VAL A 207 -2.48 -2.43 7.45
C VAL A 207 -1.65 -3.36 6.57
N ASP A 208 -0.84 -2.81 5.67
CA ASP A 208 0.08 -3.60 4.84
C ASP A 208 1.25 -4.13 5.67
N ILE A 209 1.70 -3.38 6.68
CA ILE A 209 2.73 -3.81 7.64
C ILE A 209 2.26 -5.02 8.45
N TRP A 210 0.99 -5.05 8.85
CA TRP A 210 0.41 -6.24 9.47
C TRP A 210 0.43 -7.44 8.51
N SER A 211 -0.10 -7.25 7.30
CA SER A 211 -0.12 -8.31 6.28
C SER A 211 1.29 -8.82 5.94
N PHE A 212 2.28 -7.92 5.87
CA PHE A 212 3.69 -8.26 5.74
C PHE A 212 4.16 -9.14 6.92
N GLY A 213 3.82 -8.80 8.15
CA GLY A 213 4.17 -9.59 9.33
C GLY A 213 3.59 -11.01 9.28
N VAL A 214 2.32 -11.16 8.89
CA VAL A 214 1.67 -12.48 8.73
C VAL A 214 2.34 -13.28 7.62
N MET A 215 2.57 -12.66 6.46
CA MET A 215 3.21 -13.30 5.30
C MET A 215 4.64 -13.74 5.61
N MET A 216 5.42 -12.89 6.28
CA MET A 216 6.79 -13.27 6.65
C MET A 216 6.82 -14.40 7.69
N TYR A 217 5.87 -14.41 8.62
CA TYR A 217 5.72 -15.53 9.54
C TYR A 217 5.44 -16.83 8.79
N GLU A 218 4.49 -16.83 7.87
CA GLU A 218 4.15 -17.99 7.04
C GLU A 218 5.36 -18.51 6.25
N VAL A 219 6.09 -17.61 5.57
CA VAL A 219 7.28 -17.95 4.78
C VAL A 219 8.37 -18.56 5.67
N LEU A 220 8.63 -17.99 6.84
CA LEU A 220 9.66 -18.43 7.78
C LEU A 220 9.31 -19.75 8.46
N THR A 221 8.03 -20.01 8.70
CA THR A 221 7.55 -21.23 9.38
C THR A 221 7.03 -22.30 8.41
N ALA A 222 7.39 -22.19 7.13
CA ALA A 222 7.03 -23.15 6.08
C ALA A 222 5.51 -23.41 5.96
N GLY A 223 4.71 -22.34 5.98
CA GLY A 223 3.27 -22.38 5.72
C GLY A 223 2.37 -22.36 6.97
N SER A 224 2.92 -22.17 8.17
CA SER A 224 2.09 -21.97 9.36
C SER A 224 1.63 -20.52 9.49
N PHE A 225 0.46 -20.30 10.13
CA PHE A 225 -0.04 -18.95 10.39
C PHE A 225 0.12 -18.54 11.87
N PRO A 226 0.40 -17.27 12.17
CA PRO A 226 0.71 -16.83 13.53
C PRO A 226 -0.44 -17.06 14.52
N PHE A 227 -1.67 -16.91 14.06
CA PHE A 227 -2.88 -17.03 14.89
C PHE A 227 -3.56 -18.39 14.76
N GLY A 228 -2.88 -19.37 14.15
CA GLY A 228 -3.35 -20.73 13.89
C GLY A 228 -3.98 -20.89 12.51
N ASN A 229 -4.17 -22.15 12.12
CA ASN A 229 -4.78 -22.47 10.84
C ASN A 229 -6.30 -22.33 10.91
N ILE A 230 -6.92 -22.12 9.76
CA ILE A 230 -8.36 -22.08 9.56
C ILE A 230 -8.73 -23.24 8.65
N GLU A 231 -9.52 -24.17 9.16
CA GLU A 231 -10.05 -25.31 8.41
C GLU A 231 -11.44 -25.02 7.86
N SER A 232 -12.18 -24.14 8.55
CA SER A 232 -13.54 -23.76 8.20
C SER A 232 -13.80 -22.26 8.39
N VAL A 233 -14.94 -21.78 7.89
CA VAL A 233 -15.38 -20.36 8.07
C VAL A 233 -15.60 -20.03 9.55
N GLU A 234 -16.07 -21.02 10.30
CA GLU A 234 -16.38 -20.90 11.72
C GLU A 234 -15.14 -20.62 12.58
N ASP A 235 -13.94 -20.99 12.11
CA ASP A 235 -12.68 -20.75 12.84
C ASP A 235 -12.21 -19.30 12.74
N PHE A 236 -12.65 -18.56 11.71
CA PHE A 236 -12.16 -17.22 11.41
C PHE A 236 -12.42 -16.20 12.54
N PRO A 237 -13.59 -16.16 13.20
CA PRO A 237 -13.78 -15.27 14.35
C PRO A 237 -12.78 -15.50 15.48
N GLN A 238 -12.45 -16.77 15.76
CA GLN A 238 -11.45 -17.12 16.77
C GLN A 238 -10.02 -16.69 16.37
N TYR A 239 -9.68 -16.87 15.10
CA TYR A 239 -8.43 -16.38 14.52
C TYR A 239 -8.29 -14.87 14.74
N MET A 240 -9.32 -14.11 14.38
CA MET A 240 -9.33 -12.66 14.53
C MET A 240 -9.33 -12.20 15.99
N GLU A 241 -9.95 -12.94 16.91
CA GLU A 241 -9.89 -12.63 18.34
C GLU A 241 -8.46 -12.84 18.91
N ARG A 242 -7.76 -13.88 18.47
CA ARG A 242 -6.34 -14.07 18.78
C ARG A 242 -5.48 -12.94 18.20
N ALA A 243 -5.75 -12.54 16.95
CA ALA A 243 -5.07 -11.41 16.31
C ALA A 243 -5.27 -10.10 17.08
N LYS A 244 -6.51 -9.79 17.48
CA LYS A 244 -6.87 -8.61 18.26
C LYS A 244 -6.25 -8.61 19.67
N SER A 245 -6.11 -9.76 20.28
CA SER A 245 -5.49 -9.91 21.62
C SER A 245 -3.96 -10.03 21.58
N GLY A 246 -3.33 -10.10 20.39
CA GLY A 246 -1.89 -10.27 20.23
C GLY A 246 -1.37 -11.65 20.64
N LYS A 247 -2.26 -12.64 20.72
CA LYS A 247 -1.93 -14.04 21.06
C LYS A 247 -1.57 -14.81 19.80
N TRP A 248 -0.29 -14.87 19.48
CA TRP A 248 0.22 -15.62 18.34
C TRP A 248 1.37 -16.58 18.74
N ASN A 249 1.63 -17.58 17.92
CA ASN A 249 2.62 -18.63 18.19
C ASN A 249 4.05 -18.12 17.92
N ARG A 250 4.69 -17.54 18.95
CA ARG A 250 6.08 -17.06 18.89
C ARG A 250 7.09 -18.19 18.87
N GLU A 251 6.76 -19.30 19.51
CA GLU A 251 7.65 -20.43 19.66
C GLU A 251 7.97 -21.09 18.31
N ALA A 252 6.97 -21.28 17.45
CA ALA A 252 7.18 -21.82 16.10
C ALA A 252 8.13 -20.95 15.27
N LEU A 253 8.07 -19.63 15.39
CA LEU A 253 9.01 -18.73 14.74
C LEU A 253 10.40 -18.83 15.36
N ALA A 254 10.51 -18.82 16.69
CA ALA A 254 11.80 -18.89 17.39
C ALA A 254 12.58 -20.19 17.08
N GLN A 255 11.90 -21.26 16.73
CA GLN A 255 12.52 -22.55 16.34
C GLN A 255 13.09 -22.55 14.91
N THR A 256 12.80 -21.54 14.10
CA THR A 256 13.38 -21.44 12.75
C THR A 256 14.82 -20.95 12.78
N SER A 257 15.60 -21.22 11.73
CA SER A 257 17.02 -20.86 11.65
C SER A 257 17.33 -19.36 11.78
N GLN A 258 16.35 -18.50 11.50
CA GLN A 258 16.45 -17.05 11.62
C GLN A 258 15.45 -16.47 12.64
N GLY A 259 14.87 -17.33 13.47
CA GLY A 259 13.80 -16.96 14.38
C GLY A 259 14.16 -15.83 15.33
N ASP A 260 15.33 -15.87 15.95
CA ASP A 260 15.81 -14.84 16.88
C ASP A 260 15.89 -13.46 16.23
N PHE A 261 16.29 -13.41 14.96
CA PHE A 261 16.35 -12.15 14.22
C PHE A 261 14.96 -11.62 13.84
N TRP A 262 14.08 -12.51 13.34
CA TRP A 262 12.77 -12.11 12.85
C TRP A 262 11.73 -11.88 13.97
N LEU A 263 11.92 -12.49 15.13
CA LEU A 263 10.96 -12.43 16.24
C LEU A 263 10.61 -11.01 16.67
N PRO A 264 11.58 -10.09 16.91
CA PRO A 264 11.26 -8.70 17.26
C PRO A 264 10.55 -7.95 16.14
N ILE A 265 10.96 -8.18 14.88
CA ILE A 265 10.36 -7.52 13.70
C ILE A 265 8.90 -7.94 13.55
N ILE A 266 8.63 -9.25 13.53
CA ILE A 266 7.26 -9.77 13.37
C ILE A 266 6.40 -9.39 14.58
N THR A 267 6.94 -9.41 15.79
CA THR A 267 6.23 -8.97 17.00
C THR A 267 5.71 -7.53 16.84
N ARG A 268 6.55 -6.65 16.33
CA ARG A 268 6.16 -5.25 16.10
C ARG A 268 5.20 -5.09 14.92
N CYS A 269 5.35 -5.85 13.83
CA CYS A 269 4.39 -5.86 12.73
C CYS A 269 3.00 -6.32 13.19
N LEU A 270 2.93 -7.34 14.05
CA LEU A 270 1.70 -7.96 14.57
C LEU A 270 1.21 -7.34 15.89
N ALA A 271 1.64 -6.15 16.26
CA ALA A 271 1.08 -5.44 17.41
C ALA A 271 -0.41 -5.13 17.16
N PRO A 272 -1.34 -5.49 18.08
CA PRO A 272 -2.77 -5.23 17.91
C PRO A 272 -3.08 -3.74 17.74
N ASN A 273 -2.42 -2.89 18.53
CA ASN A 273 -2.53 -1.45 18.43
C ASN A 273 -1.68 -0.94 17.25
N GLN A 274 -2.33 -0.34 16.25
CA GLN A 274 -1.66 0.25 15.08
C GLN A 274 -0.52 1.20 15.41
N LYS A 275 -0.61 1.96 16.51
CA LYS A 275 0.40 2.95 16.92
C LYS A 275 1.70 2.29 17.42
N GLU A 276 1.63 1.04 17.84
CA GLU A 276 2.79 0.25 18.30
C GLU A 276 3.49 -0.48 17.17
N ARG A 277 2.84 -0.61 16.00
CA ARG A 277 3.47 -1.18 14.80
C ARG A 277 4.54 -0.24 14.25
N TYR A 278 5.32 -0.75 13.32
CA TYR A 278 6.09 0.12 12.44
C TYR A 278 5.14 1.11 11.74
N GLN A 279 5.55 2.36 11.62
CA GLN A 279 4.74 3.39 10.97
C GLN A 279 5.13 3.58 9.50
N SER A 280 6.27 3.01 9.10
CA SER A 280 6.78 3.01 7.73
C SER A 280 7.51 1.71 7.43
N THR A 281 7.46 1.28 6.17
CA THR A 281 8.29 0.16 5.67
C THR A 281 9.79 0.47 5.75
N LEU A 282 10.17 1.76 5.75
CA LEU A 282 11.57 2.17 5.92
C LEU A 282 12.11 1.81 7.31
N ASP A 283 11.28 1.86 8.34
CA ASP A 283 11.70 1.48 9.69
C ASP A 283 12.02 -0.02 9.74
N ILE A 284 11.22 -0.85 9.04
CA ILE A 284 11.48 -2.30 8.93
C ILE A 284 12.76 -2.55 8.13
N LEU A 285 12.96 -1.84 7.01
CA LEU A 285 14.18 -1.94 6.20
C LEU A 285 15.44 -1.59 7.01
N GLN A 286 15.34 -0.66 7.95
CA GLN A 286 16.41 -0.31 8.88
C GLN A 286 16.79 -1.51 9.76
N ASP A 287 15.79 -2.19 10.33
CA ASP A 287 15.98 -3.35 11.18
C ASP A 287 16.46 -4.59 10.40
N LEU A 288 16.17 -4.67 9.09
CA LEU A 288 16.66 -5.74 8.20
C LEU A 288 18.12 -5.59 7.73
N LYS A 289 18.75 -4.41 7.92
CA LYS A 289 20.12 -4.16 7.45
C LYS A 289 21.15 -5.26 7.78
N PRO A 290 21.15 -5.89 8.98
CA PRO A 290 22.09 -6.95 9.30
C PRO A 290 22.04 -8.15 8.36
N LEU A 291 20.86 -8.46 7.78
CA LEU A 291 20.68 -9.59 6.85
C LEU A 291 20.94 -9.23 5.38
N ILE A 292 20.63 -8.00 4.99
CA ILE A 292 20.70 -7.57 3.58
C ILE A 292 21.96 -6.80 3.22
N GLY A 293 22.83 -6.54 4.22
CA GLY A 293 24.04 -5.71 4.05
C GLY A 293 23.74 -4.24 3.82
N SER A 294 24.74 -3.47 3.40
CA SER A 294 24.62 -2.04 3.13
C SER A 294 23.92 -1.75 1.79
N VAL A 295 22.69 -2.23 1.62
CA VAL A 295 21.85 -1.75 0.53
C VAL A 295 21.35 -0.37 0.94
N GLU A 296 21.96 0.68 0.41
CA GLU A 296 21.40 2.02 0.56
C GLU A 296 19.99 1.99 -0.03
N PRO A 297 18.95 2.30 0.76
CA PRO A 297 17.61 2.47 0.20
C PRO A 297 17.73 3.48 -0.95
N ILE A 298 17.14 3.16 -2.10
CA ILE A 298 17.11 4.04 -3.29
C ILE A 298 16.73 5.48 -2.93
N LEU A 299 16.01 5.65 -1.84
CA LEU A 299 15.60 6.90 -1.22
C LEU A 299 16.71 7.81 -0.72
N VAL A 300 17.82 7.29 -0.23
CA VAL A 300 18.91 8.14 0.22
C VAL A 300 19.54 8.82 -1.00
N LYS A 301 19.66 8.11 -2.12
CA LYS A 301 20.13 8.69 -3.39
C LYS A 301 19.14 9.70 -3.98
N GLU A 302 17.85 9.39 -3.98
CA GLU A 302 16.81 10.32 -4.46
C GLU A 302 16.67 11.56 -3.57
N ARG A 303 16.76 11.43 -2.23
CA ARG A 303 16.75 12.59 -1.33
C ARG A 303 17.96 13.48 -1.47
N GLN A 304 19.13 12.93 -1.72
CA GLN A 304 20.37 13.72 -1.92
C GLN A 304 20.35 14.51 -3.22
N SER A 305 19.62 14.08 -4.25
CA SER A 305 19.49 14.78 -5.52
C SER A 305 18.32 15.79 -5.59
N ARG A 306 17.39 15.79 -4.60
CA ARG A 306 16.26 16.71 -4.59
C ARG A 306 16.64 18.10 -4.10
N LYS A 307 16.08 19.13 -4.76
CA LYS A 307 16.22 20.51 -4.32
C LYS A 307 15.66 20.71 -2.91
N LEU A 308 16.45 21.35 -2.05
CA LEU A 308 16.02 21.73 -0.69
C LEU A 308 15.03 22.89 -0.67
N SER A 309 15.00 23.69 -1.74
CA SER A 309 14.12 24.86 -1.85
C SER A 309 12.68 24.42 -2.13
N ILE A 310 11.78 24.73 -1.22
CA ILE A 310 10.35 24.52 -1.37
C ILE A 310 9.71 25.89 -1.56
N TYR A 311 8.87 26.02 -2.56
CA TYR A 311 8.19 27.28 -2.88
C TYR A 311 6.70 27.23 -2.59
N SER A 312 6.06 26.08 -2.74
CA SER A 312 4.61 25.97 -2.58
C SER A 312 4.15 24.59 -2.09
N LEU A 313 2.94 24.56 -1.53
CA LEU A 313 2.14 23.35 -1.33
C LEU A 313 0.95 23.37 -2.28
N VAL A 314 0.71 22.27 -2.97
CA VAL A 314 -0.42 22.11 -3.88
C VAL A 314 -1.34 21.00 -3.37
N ILE A 315 -2.62 21.26 -3.21
CA ILE A 315 -3.59 20.23 -2.88
C ILE A 315 -3.68 19.27 -4.07
N SER A 316 -3.11 18.08 -3.91
CA SER A 316 -3.15 16.99 -4.92
C SER A 316 -4.29 16.03 -4.69
N GLN A 317 -4.94 16.10 -3.51
CA GLN A 317 -6.13 15.33 -3.15
C GLN A 317 -6.90 16.00 -2.01
N GLY A 318 -8.24 15.91 -2.02
CA GLY A 318 -9.12 16.51 -1.05
C GLY A 318 -9.94 17.66 -1.64
N GLU A 319 -10.65 18.40 -0.79
CA GLU A 319 -11.40 19.59 -1.20
C GLU A 319 -10.44 20.69 -1.70
N ASN A 320 -10.87 21.48 -2.67
CA ASN A 320 -10.03 22.49 -3.34
C ASN A 320 -8.82 21.91 -4.09
N LEU A 321 -9.00 20.76 -4.76
CA LEU A 321 -7.98 20.16 -5.61
C LEU A 321 -7.32 21.17 -6.56
N GLY A 322 -5.98 21.18 -6.61
CA GLY A 322 -5.18 22.11 -7.41
C GLY A 322 -4.89 23.45 -6.74
N LYS A 323 -5.50 23.75 -5.58
CA LYS A 323 -5.19 24.98 -4.85
C LYS A 323 -3.71 24.98 -4.42
N ARG A 324 -3.04 26.08 -4.74
CA ARG A 324 -1.63 26.31 -4.45
C ARG A 324 -1.47 27.33 -3.33
N TYR A 325 -0.56 27.06 -2.41
CA TYR A 325 -0.16 27.94 -1.32
C TYR A 325 1.32 28.26 -1.46
N GLU A 326 1.63 29.53 -1.80
CA GLU A 326 3.01 30.01 -1.92
C GLU A 326 3.58 30.28 -0.53
N LEU A 327 4.46 29.39 -0.05
CA LEU A 327 4.95 29.42 1.34
C LEU A 327 5.72 30.69 1.68
N GLY A 328 6.45 31.23 0.71
CA GLY A 328 7.19 32.49 0.89
C GLY A 328 6.28 33.70 1.09
N MET A 329 5.08 33.69 0.50
CA MET A 329 4.09 34.79 0.66
C MET A 329 3.33 34.71 1.97
N LEU A 330 3.22 33.50 2.55
CA LEU A 330 2.55 33.28 3.83
C LEU A 330 3.42 33.63 5.04
N LEU A 331 4.73 33.77 4.84
CA LEU A 331 5.67 34.19 5.87
C LEU A 331 5.84 35.73 5.83
N ASP A 332 5.50 36.38 6.90
CA ASP A 332 5.81 37.80 7.09
C ASP A 332 7.21 37.94 7.71
N GLY A 333 8.14 38.48 6.98
CA GLY A 333 9.50 38.94 7.31
C GLY A 333 10.29 38.28 8.46
N ARG A 334 9.69 38.06 9.62
CA ARG A 334 10.35 37.48 10.81
C ARG A 334 9.83 36.10 11.21
N ARG A 335 8.67 35.73 10.69
CA ARG A 335 8.08 34.40 10.98
C ARG A 335 8.81 33.32 10.20
N ARG A 336 9.03 32.19 10.86
CA ARG A 336 9.65 30.98 10.26
C ARG A 336 8.70 29.80 10.27
N MET A 337 7.54 29.91 10.89
CA MET A 337 6.58 28.83 11.06
C MET A 337 5.27 29.16 10.38
N LEU A 338 4.74 28.17 9.66
CA LEU A 338 3.40 28.18 9.09
C LEU A 338 2.59 27.07 9.75
N HIS A 339 1.40 27.39 10.19
CA HIS A 339 0.47 26.50 10.83
C HIS A 339 -0.59 26.03 9.84
N VAL A 340 -0.86 24.72 9.86
CA VAL A 340 -1.82 24.07 8.96
C VAL A 340 -2.84 23.27 9.76
N GLY A 341 -4.12 23.44 9.45
CA GLY A 341 -5.19 22.74 10.12
C GLY A 341 -6.55 23.19 9.64
N ARG A 342 -7.64 22.74 10.28
CA ARG A 342 -9.00 23.12 9.88
C ARG A 342 -9.50 24.42 10.51
N GLU A 343 -8.87 24.91 11.58
CA GLU A 343 -9.26 26.14 12.25
C GLU A 343 -8.86 27.38 11.42
N LYS A 344 -9.69 28.41 11.45
CA LYS A 344 -9.54 29.59 10.61
C LYS A 344 -8.31 30.47 10.91
N ASP A 345 -7.73 30.31 12.08
CA ASP A 345 -6.51 31.03 12.52
C ASP A 345 -5.21 30.35 12.07
N ASN A 346 -5.29 29.24 11.35
CA ASN A 346 -4.12 28.65 10.68
C ASN A 346 -3.72 29.48 9.45
N ASP A 347 -2.44 29.47 9.11
CA ASP A 347 -1.90 30.11 7.90
C ASP A 347 -2.41 29.40 6.62
N ILE A 348 -2.58 28.08 6.71
CA ILE A 348 -3.19 27.24 5.66
C ILE A 348 -4.38 26.52 6.29
N VAL A 349 -5.57 26.93 5.86
CA VAL A 349 -6.83 26.31 6.31
C VAL A 349 -7.20 25.18 5.35
N LEU A 350 -7.26 23.96 5.87
CA LEU A 350 -7.78 22.80 5.17
C LEU A 350 -9.26 22.66 5.56
N PRO A 351 -10.20 22.84 4.63
CA PRO A 351 -11.63 22.89 4.97
C PRO A 351 -12.11 21.57 5.56
N ALA A 352 -12.91 21.64 6.60
CA ALA A 352 -13.51 20.49 7.25
C ALA A 352 -14.86 20.17 6.64
N VAL A 353 -14.98 19.03 5.97
CA VAL A 353 -16.27 18.42 5.66
C VAL A 353 -16.71 17.60 6.87
N ASN A 354 -18.01 17.36 7.05
CA ASN A 354 -18.56 16.54 8.13
C ASN A 354 -17.74 15.25 8.30
N ASN A 355 -17.24 15.01 9.52
CA ASN A 355 -16.31 13.91 9.88
C ASN A 355 -14.87 14.05 9.33
N SER A 356 -14.37 15.28 9.16
CA SER A 356 -12.98 15.50 8.77
C SER A 356 -11.98 14.90 9.76
N TYR A 357 -10.95 14.24 9.24
CA TYR A 357 -9.82 13.71 10.02
C TYR A 357 -8.72 14.77 10.24
N VAL A 358 -8.90 16.00 9.72
CA VAL A 358 -7.97 17.10 9.96
C VAL A 358 -8.22 17.70 11.34
N SER A 359 -7.20 17.74 12.19
CA SER A 359 -7.26 18.39 13.49
C SER A 359 -7.39 19.90 13.34
N ARG A 360 -7.94 20.60 14.37
CA ARG A 360 -8.02 22.07 14.40
C ARG A 360 -6.67 22.69 14.10
N TYR A 361 -5.63 22.21 14.76
CA TYR A 361 -4.23 22.55 14.59
C TYR A 361 -3.49 21.25 14.29
N HIS A 362 -3.14 21.01 13.00
CA HIS A 362 -2.74 19.67 12.57
C HIS A 362 -1.23 19.52 12.48
N PHE A 363 -0.55 20.37 11.74
CA PHE A 363 0.90 20.34 11.62
C PHE A 363 1.52 21.73 11.46
N THR A 364 2.82 21.79 11.63
CA THR A 364 3.62 23.00 11.48
C THR A 364 4.72 22.76 10.43
N LEU A 365 4.89 23.72 9.51
CA LEU A 365 6.06 23.84 8.65
C LEU A 365 6.99 24.89 9.21
N GLU A 366 8.25 24.52 9.44
CA GLU A 366 9.29 25.41 9.97
C GLU A 366 10.38 25.62 8.92
N ARG A 367 10.65 26.87 8.56
CA ARG A 367 11.76 27.23 7.70
C ARG A 367 13.04 27.35 8.50
N SER A 368 14.14 26.76 8.01
CA SER A 368 15.45 26.83 8.66
C SER A 368 15.96 28.29 8.76
N ALA A 369 16.92 28.52 9.64
CA ALA A 369 17.47 29.85 9.89
C ALA A 369 18.15 30.47 8.65
N ASP A 370 18.77 29.61 7.84
CA ASP A 370 19.41 29.99 6.58
C ASP A 370 18.42 30.17 5.41
N GLY A 371 17.12 29.85 5.65
CA GLY A 371 16.09 29.95 4.64
C GLY A 371 16.13 28.91 3.53
N LEU A 372 17.04 27.93 3.61
CA LEU A 372 17.31 26.98 2.53
C LEU A 372 16.54 25.67 2.66
N SER A 373 16.03 25.35 3.86
CA SER A 373 15.32 24.11 4.10
C SER A 373 14.05 24.30 4.93
N TRP A 374 13.15 23.31 4.83
CA TRP A 374 11.93 23.25 5.61
C TRP A 374 11.86 21.96 6.41
N MET A 375 11.21 22.03 7.55
CA MET A 375 10.92 20.91 8.43
C MET A 375 9.42 20.84 8.68
N ILE A 376 8.82 19.66 8.59
CA ILE A 376 7.45 19.41 9.01
C ILE A 376 7.44 18.76 10.38
N ARG A 377 6.54 19.21 11.26
CA ARG A 377 6.30 18.67 12.61
C ARG A 377 4.83 18.36 12.78
N ASP A 378 4.50 17.18 13.30
CA ASP A 378 3.12 16.89 13.67
C ASP A 378 2.68 17.74 14.86
N GLY A 379 1.50 18.38 14.76
CA GLY A 379 0.95 19.24 15.78
C GLY A 379 1.46 20.69 15.74
N GLN A 380 1.11 21.42 16.79
CA GLN A 380 1.44 22.85 16.94
C GLN A 380 1.66 23.20 18.42
N TRP A 381 2.41 24.28 18.67
CA TRP A 381 2.54 24.88 20.01
C TRP A 381 1.24 25.59 20.40
N GLN A 382 0.58 25.11 21.45
CA GLN A 382 -0.63 25.72 21.98
C GLN A 382 -0.27 26.68 23.13
N LYS A 383 -0.46 27.99 22.90
CA LYS A 383 -0.14 29.05 23.87
C LYS A 383 -0.96 28.92 25.16
N SER A 384 -2.24 28.53 25.04
CA SER A 384 -3.14 28.32 26.19
C SER A 384 -2.71 27.19 27.09
N GLU A 385 -2.14 26.12 26.52
CA GLU A 385 -1.70 24.93 27.23
C GLU A 385 -0.21 24.94 27.57
N ARG A 386 0.54 25.91 27.01
CA ARG A 386 2.00 26.05 27.13
C ARG A 386 2.76 24.75 26.78
N ARG A 387 2.24 23.99 25.81
CA ARG A 387 2.85 22.74 25.36
C ARG A 387 2.64 22.52 23.86
N TRP A 388 3.41 21.62 23.32
CA TRP A 388 3.20 21.10 21.97
C TRP A 388 2.06 20.07 21.99
N VAL A 389 1.06 20.24 21.13
CA VAL A 389 -0.08 19.32 21.00
C VAL A 389 -0.03 18.70 19.61
N THR A 390 0.10 17.38 19.57
CA THR A 390 0.12 16.59 18.33
C THR A 390 -1.29 16.46 17.73
N SER A 391 -1.36 16.18 16.45
CA SER A 391 -2.64 15.94 15.78
C SER A 391 -3.30 14.63 16.27
N THR A 392 -4.62 14.53 16.12
CA THR A 392 -5.38 13.33 16.55
C THR A 392 -5.11 12.13 15.64
N ASN A 393 -4.97 12.39 14.33
CA ASN A 393 -4.87 11.34 13.32
C ASN A 393 -3.48 11.22 12.68
N GLY A 394 -2.52 12.04 13.14
CA GLY A 394 -1.13 12.04 12.65
C GLY A 394 -0.96 12.77 11.31
N THR A 395 0.26 13.24 11.10
CA THR A 395 0.77 13.80 9.84
C THR A 395 1.73 12.81 9.23
N TYR A 396 1.68 12.61 7.93
CA TYR A 396 2.57 11.69 7.22
C TYR A 396 3.31 12.40 6.10
N LEU A 397 4.60 12.15 5.98
CA LEU A 397 5.44 12.60 4.87
C LEU A 397 5.88 11.40 4.05
N ASN A 398 5.42 11.27 2.81
CA ASN A 398 5.66 10.10 1.96
C ASN A 398 5.34 8.78 2.70
N ALA A 399 4.19 8.74 3.38
CA ALA A 399 3.74 7.62 4.22
C ALA A 399 4.55 7.34 5.50
N THR A 400 5.59 8.11 5.80
CA THR A 400 6.30 8.04 7.08
C THR A 400 5.61 8.96 8.09
N SER A 401 5.29 8.44 9.29
CA SER A 401 4.71 9.25 10.37
C SER A 401 5.67 10.36 10.78
N VAL A 402 5.15 11.57 10.87
CA VAL A 402 5.89 12.74 11.33
C VAL A 402 5.70 12.87 12.84
N SER A 403 6.79 12.99 13.58
CA SER A 403 6.75 13.29 15.02
C SER A 403 6.80 14.80 15.31
N SER A 404 6.63 15.18 16.57
CA SER A 404 6.88 16.57 17.03
C SER A 404 8.34 17.00 16.90
N GLN A 405 9.29 16.07 16.77
CA GLN A 405 10.70 16.37 16.47
C GLN A 405 10.91 16.87 15.05
N GLY A 406 10.04 16.46 14.13
CA GLY A 406 10.02 16.90 12.75
C GLY A 406 10.93 16.11 11.81
N ILE A 407 10.65 16.27 10.53
CA ILE A 407 11.38 15.65 9.41
C ILE A 407 11.62 16.73 8.34
N LYS A 408 12.79 16.72 7.70
CA LYS A 408 13.07 17.60 6.57
C LYS A 408 12.17 17.28 5.38
N VAL A 409 11.69 18.33 4.71
CA VAL A 409 10.79 18.24 3.55
C VAL A 409 11.55 18.65 2.30
N PHE A 410 11.27 17.99 1.19
CA PHE A 410 11.90 18.22 -0.10
C PHE A 410 10.87 18.39 -1.21
N THR A 411 11.21 19.08 -2.28
CA THR A 411 10.36 19.17 -3.48
C THR A 411 10.01 17.77 -4.00
N GLY A 412 8.73 17.57 -4.30
CA GLY A 412 8.16 16.30 -4.74
C GLY A 412 7.68 15.41 -3.59
N ASP A 413 7.91 15.79 -2.32
CA ASP A 413 7.33 15.07 -1.20
C ASP A 413 5.80 15.26 -1.15
N ILE A 414 5.11 14.29 -0.56
CA ILE A 414 3.66 14.32 -0.35
C ILE A 414 3.38 14.32 1.15
N ILE A 415 2.72 15.37 1.62
CA ILE A 415 2.22 15.48 2.99
C ILE A 415 0.79 14.97 3.00
N THR A 416 0.51 13.96 3.82
CA THR A 416 -0.85 13.42 4.01
C THR A 416 -1.37 13.79 5.39
N VAL A 417 -2.57 14.40 5.42
CA VAL A 417 -3.26 14.81 6.64
C VAL A 417 -4.76 14.55 6.49
N GLY A 418 -5.27 13.58 7.22
CA GLY A 418 -6.65 13.16 7.05
C GLY A 418 -6.97 12.82 5.60
N GLU A 419 -7.95 13.52 5.05
CA GLU A 419 -8.41 13.38 3.66
C GLU A 419 -7.59 14.16 2.63
N PHE A 420 -6.61 14.97 3.05
CA PHE A 420 -5.81 15.82 2.16
C PHE A 420 -4.44 15.22 1.85
N LYS A 421 -4.01 15.38 0.60
CA LYS A 421 -2.62 15.27 0.18
C LYS A 421 -2.14 16.60 -0.37
N LEU A 422 -1.01 17.04 0.14
CA LEU A 422 -0.34 18.26 -0.26
C LEU A 422 0.98 17.88 -0.91
N LYS A 423 1.10 18.14 -2.21
CA LYS A 423 2.36 17.96 -2.93
C LYS A 423 3.26 19.15 -2.67
N VAL A 424 4.50 18.89 -2.36
CA VAL A 424 5.55 19.90 -2.16
C VAL A 424 6.18 20.24 -3.51
N GLU A 425 6.18 21.52 -3.92
CA GLU A 425 6.74 21.98 -5.19
C GLU A 425 7.71 23.16 -5.02
#